data_10635a1cef840e88beefeb7986ed7c39
#
_entry.id   10635a1cef840e88beefeb7986ed7c39
#
_cell.length_a   1.000
_cell.length_b   1.000
_cell.length_c   1.000
_cell.angle_alpha   90.00
_cell.angle_beta   90.00
_cell.angle_gamma   90.00
#
_symmetry.space_group_name_H-M   'P 1'
#
loop_
_entity.id
_entity.type
_entity.pdbx_description
1 polymer ?
#
loop_
_entity_poly.entity_id
_entity_poly.type
_entity_poly.pdbx_seq_one_letter_code
_entity_poly.pdbx_strand_id
1 'polypeptide(L)'
;PNPTKFQKTLGINDFYFGDGEWPYPLGAMQMLGKSDAVLVGFDVPDAVDPANLARHSIDFWLTTEDLPLPDNRVTLGPDGGIQLSYTPTNLEAHQRLRERFMSLLDAMHCRPDVYENRSYAGGRLGIGGVAHQNGTIRFGTDPATSALDLDCKLHDVDNVYVADSSFFVSSTAVNPTLTIIANALRVAESIAQRLGRSTLGAQPAAPGLPVLTEAGT
;
A
#
# COMPACT_ATOMS: atom_id res chain seq x y z
N PRO A 1 -11.86 28.72 3.58
CA PRO A 1 -12.27 27.33 3.67
C PRO A 1 -11.77 26.53 2.46
N ASN A 2 -11.28 25.32 2.68
CA ASN A 2 -10.96 24.40 1.61
C ASN A 2 -12.24 23.68 1.14
N PRO A 3 -12.74 23.91 -0.08
CA PRO A 3 -13.97 23.31 -0.58
C PRO A 3 -13.78 21.86 -1.03
N THR A 4 -12.55 21.38 -1.12
CA THR A 4 -12.23 20.03 -1.60
C THR A 4 -12.75 18.99 -0.61
N LYS A 5 -13.61 18.07 -1.06
CA LYS A 5 -14.19 17.05 -0.17
C LYS A 5 -13.56 15.66 -0.33
N PHE A 6 -13.30 15.20 -1.54
CA PHE A 6 -12.92 13.81 -1.81
C PHE A 6 -11.79 13.65 -2.84
N GLN A 7 -11.00 14.69 -3.06
CA GLN A 7 -9.97 14.65 -4.09
C GLN A 7 -8.63 14.25 -3.49
N LYS A 8 -8.03 13.23 -4.07
CA LYS A 8 -6.63 12.84 -3.87
C LYS A 8 -5.81 13.37 -5.03
N THR A 9 -5.54 14.67 -5.03
CA THR A 9 -4.94 15.36 -6.17
C THR A 9 -3.43 15.56 -6.04
N LEU A 10 -2.87 15.32 -4.86
CA LEU A 10 -1.45 15.48 -4.59
C LEU A 10 -0.87 14.20 -4.02
N GLY A 11 0.26 13.78 -4.57
CA GLY A 11 1.11 12.72 -4.03
C GLY A 11 2.57 13.13 -4.09
N ILE A 12 3.35 12.68 -3.13
CA ILE A 12 4.80 12.90 -3.05
C ILE A 12 5.44 11.52 -3.02
N ASN A 13 6.17 11.18 -4.07
CA ASN A 13 6.85 9.90 -4.24
C ASN A 13 8.38 10.06 -4.31
N ASP A 14 8.89 11.25 -4.01
CA ASP A 14 10.32 11.59 -4.10
C ASP A 14 11.18 10.67 -3.23
N PHE A 15 10.62 10.17 -2.14
CA PHE A 15 11.31 9.27 -1.20
C PHE A 15 10.93 7.79 -1.39
N TYR A 16 10.19 7.47 -2.47
CA TYR A 16 9.67 6.10 -2.66
C TYR A 16 10.80 5.06 -2.70
N PHE A 17 11.89 5.36 -3.38
CA PHE A 17 13.05 4.48 -3.50
C PHE A 17 14.18 4.80 -2.50
N GLY A 18 13.89 5.56 -1.47
CA GLY A 18 14.87 6.00 -0.48
C GLY A 18 15.28 7.46 -0.67
N ASP A 19 16.38 7.81 -0.06
CA ASP A 19 17.03 9.12 -0.19
C ASP A 19 18.55 8.99 -0.06
N GLY A 20 19.28 10.11 -0.04
CA GLY A 20 20.74 10.09 0.07
C GLY A 20 21.30 9.53 1.38
N GLU A 21 20.48 9.41 2.41
CA GLU A 21 20.86 8.91 3.73
C GLU A 21 20.33 7.50 4.02
N TRP A 22 19.32 7.06 3.26
CA TRP A 22 18.66 5.77 3.43
C TRP A 22 18.41 5.11 2.08
N PRO A 23 19.15 4.02 1.76
CA PRO A 23 19.12 3.41 0.43
C PRO A 23 17.92 2.49 0.19
N TYR A 24 17.04 2.30 1.18
CA TYR A 24 15.86 1.45 1.06
C TYR A 24 14.61 2.31 0.83
N PRO A 25 13.53 1.73 0.27
CA PRO A 25 12.26 2.42 0.14
C PRO A 25 11.77 3.04 1.45
N LEU A 26 11.41 4.32 1.43
CA LEU A 26 10.72 4.95 2.56
C LEU A 26 9.22 4.86 2.39
N GLY A 27 8.70 5.14 1.21
CA GLY A 27 7.28 5.05 0.93
C GLY A 27 6.71 6.24 0.19
N ALA A 28 5.40 6.41 0.28
CA ALA A 28 4.64 7.44 -0.41
C ALA A 28 3.83 8.29 0.57
N MET A 29 3.63 9.56 0.23
CA MET A 29 2.73 10.47 0.90
C MET A 29 1.63 10.85 -0.08
N GLN A 30 0.39 10.69 0.31
CA GLN A 30 -0.72 11.03 -0.58
C GLN A 30 -1.81 11.79 0.16
N MET A 31 -2.39 12.77 -0.54
CA MET A 31 -3.56 13.47 -0.04
C MET A 31 -4.73 12.49 0.11
N LEU A 32 -5.33 12.47 1.29
CA LEU A 32 -6.43 11.56 1.60
C LEU A 32 -7.79 12.10 1.14
N GLY A 33 -7.94 13.38 1.05
CA GLY A 33 -9.20 14.10 0.99
C GLY A 33 -9.45 14.77 2.34
N LYS A 34 -10.70 15.02 2.69
CA LYS A 34 -11.06 15.60 3.98
C LYS A 34 -11.53 14.56 4.95
N SER A 35 -10.98 14.59 6.16
CA SER A 35 -11.52 13.87 7.30
C SER A 35 -12.82 14.51 7.80
N ASP A 36 -13.68 13.70 8.35
CA ASP A 36 -14.89 14.16 9.03
C ASP A 36 -14.55 14.84 10.37
N ALA A 37 -15.33 15.85 10.76
CA ALA A 37 -15.10 16.59 11.99
C ALA A 37 -15.16 15.68 13.25
N VAL A 38 -15.95 14.61 13.23
CA VAL A 38 -16.01 13.63 14.32
C VAL A 38 -14.69 12.90 14.46
N LEU A 39 -14.10 12.44 13.34
CA LEU A 39 -12.79 11.77 13.35
C LEU A 39 -11.69 12.71 13.81
N VAL A 40 -11.66 13.93 13.30
CA VAL A 40 -10.70 14.96 13.71
C VAL A 40 -10.81 15.26 15.21
N GLY A 41 -12.02 15.29 15.75
CA GLY A 41 -12.28 15.62 17.16
C GLY A 41 -11.66 14.66 18.18
N PHE A 42 -11.33 13.42 17.77
CA PHE A 42 -10.65 12.48 18.67
C PHE A 42 -9.18 12.83 18.95
N ASP A 43 -8.56 13.65 18.11
CA ASP A 43 -7.11 13.84 18.11
C ASP A 43 -6.66 15.26 18.38
N VAL A 44 -7.60 16.21 18.45
CA VAL A 44 -7.27 17.62 18.65
C VAL A 44 -7.47 18.04 20.10
N PRO A 45 -6.70 19.03 20.61
CA PRO A 45 -6.93 19.60 21.92
C PRO A 45 -8.33 20.20 22.05
N ASP A 46 -8.90 20.20 23.25
CA ASP A 46 -10.24 20.74 23.55
C ASP A 46 -10.44 22.21 23.10
N ALA A 47 -9.35 22.97 22.97
CA ALA A 47 -9.38 24.36 22.50
C ALA A 47 -9.59 24.49 20.98
N VAL A 48 -9.52 23.40 20.23
CA VAL A 48 -9.63 23.40 18.77
C VAL A 48 -11.02 22.95 18.36
N ASP A 49 -11.74 23.77 17.61
CA ASP A 49 -13.01 23.37 17.01
C ASP A 49 -12.79 22.35 15.86
N PRO A 50 -13.17 21.07 16.03
CA PRO A 50 -12.94 20.04 15.01
C PRO A 50 -13.65 20.34 13.70
N ALA A 51 -14.82 20.98 13.73
CA ALA A 51 -15.55 21.32 12.52
C ALA A 51 -14.84 22.43 11.73
N ASN A 52 -14.25 23.39 12.44
CA ASN A 52 -13.46 24.42 11.81
C ASN A 52 -12.16 23.85 11.22
N LEU A 53 -11.47 22.99 11.97
CA LEU A 53 -10.25 22.33 11.48
C LEU A 53 -10.56 21.48 10.23
N ALA A 54 -11.56 20.63 10.28
CA ALA A 54 -11.96 19.79 9.13
C ALA A 54 -12.28 20.61 7.87
N ARG A 55 -12.85 21.80 8.01
CA ARG A 55 -13.13 22.69 6.86
C ARG A 55 -11.88 23.33 6.26
N HIS A 56 -10.82 23.49 7.02
CA HIS A 56 -9.64 24.24 6.62
C HIS A 56 -8.39 23.37 6.43
N SER A 57 -8.44 22.09 6.85
CA SER A 57 -7.31 21.16 6.71
C SER A 57 -7.19 20.55 5.33
N ILE A 58 -6.02 20.00 5.09
CA ILE A 58 -5.72 19.04 4.03
C ILE A 58 -5.09 17.83 4.74
N ASP A 59 -5.65 16.65 4.49
CA ASP A 59 -5.24 15.44 5.18
C ASP A 59 -4.33 14.60 4.29
N PHE A 60 -3.27 14.06 4.88
CA PHE A 60 -2.30 13.20 4.19
C PHE A 60 -2.17 11.86 4.90
N TRP A 61 -2.03 10.82 4.09
CA TRP A 61 -1.55 9.53 4.54
C TRP A 61 -0.11 9.32 4.13
N LEU A 62 0.66 8.78 5.06
CA LEU A 62 2.00 8.30 4.84
C LEU A 62 1.94 6.77 4.86
N THR A 63 2.41 6.15 3.79
CA THR A 63 2.41 4.69 3.65
C THR A 63 3.81 4.20 3.33
N THR A 64 4.23 3.14 3.99
CA THR A 64 5.47 2.42 3.71
C THR A 64 5.18 1.02 3.23
N GLU A 65 6.13 0.38 2.57
CA GLU A 65 6.05 -1.03 2.25
C GLU A 65 5.99 -1.86 3.53
N ASP A 66 5.09 -2.82 3.60
CA ASP A 66 5.04 -3.80 4.68
C ASP A 66 5.77 -5.07 4.23
N LEU A 67 6.81 -5.45 4.98
CA LEU A 67 7.71 -6.53 4.61
C LEU A 67 7.16 -7.88 5.08
N PRO A 68 7.43 -8.98 4.35
CA PRO A 68 6.94 -10.29 4.75
C PRO A 68 7.65 -10.79 6.00
N LEU A 69 6.88 -11.25 6.97
CA LEU A 69 7.35 -12.03 8.10
C LEU A 69 6.66 -13.39 8.12
N PRO A 70 7.38 -14.49 8.34
CA PRO A 70 6.77 -15.83 8.41
C PRO A 70 5.68 -15.96 9.48
N ASP A 71 5.77 -15.16 10.57
CA ASP A 71 4.80 -15.16 11.66
C ASP A 71 3.57 -14.29 11.38
N ASN A 72 3.63 -13.40 10.37
CA ASN A 72 2.48 -12.67 9.87
C ASN A 72 1.68 -13.59 8.95
N ARG A 73 0.69 -14.28 9.52
CA ARG A 73 -0.05 -15.34 8.80
C ARG A 73 -1.50 -15.46 9.23
N VAL A 74 -2.28 -16.04 8.36
CA VAL A 74 -3.63 -16.53 8.66
C VAL A 74 -3.56 -18.03 8.91
N THR A 75 -4.12 -18.48 10.01
CA THR A 75 -4.21 -19.90 10.39
C THR A 75 -5.63 -20.28 10.79
N LEU A 76 -5.88 -21.58 10.93
CA LEU A 76 -7.10 -22.08 11.55
C LEU A 76 -6.82 -22.41 13.01
N GLY A 77 -7.71 -21.95 13.88
CA GLY A 77 -7.71 -22.34 15.28
C GLY A 77 -8.22 -23.76 15.49
N PRO A 78 -8.10 -24.30 16.72
CA PRO A 78 -8.59 -25.64 17.06
C PRO A 78 -10.09 -25.83 16.85
N ASP A 79 -10.86 -24.76 16.87
CA ASP A 79 -12.31 -24.69 16.62
C ASP A 79 -12.65 -24.49 15.15
N GLY A 80 -11.64 -24.42 14.27
CA GLY A 80 -11.80 -24.10 12.86
C GLY A 80 -11.99 -22.61 12.56
N GLY A 81 -11.94 -21.75 13.57
CA GLY A 81 -12.03 -20.29 13.39
C GLY A 81 -10.76 -19.73 12.73
N ILE A 82 -10.93 -18.67 11.93
CA ILE A 82 -9.80 -17.98 11.29
C ILE A 82 -9.04 -17.16 12.34
N GLN A 83 -7.75 -17.37 12.43
CA GLN A 83 -6.85 -16.62 13.28
C GLN A 83 -5.85 -15.83 12.45
N LEU A 84 -5.68 -14.55 12.77
CA LEU A 84 -4.69 -13.66 12.16
C LEU A 84 -3.60 -13.34 13.18
N SER A 85 -2.36 -13.67 12.83
CA SER A 85 -1.16 -13.19 13.54
C SER A 85 -0.53 -12.09 12.70
N TYR A 86 -0.35 -10.91 13.31
CA TYR A 86 0.22 -9.76 12.60
C TYR A 86 1.06 -8.88 13.53
N THR A 87 2.27 -8.63 13.10
CA THR A 87 3.19 -7.66 13.71
C THR A 87 3.60 -6.66 12.62
N PRO A 88 3.42 -5.35 12.83
CA PRO A 88 3.85 -4.33 11.89
C PRO A 88 5.35 -4.40 11.60
N THR A 89 5.71 -4.22 10.34
CA THR A 89 7.10 -4.23 9.87
C THR A 89 7.53 -2.86 9.38
N ASN A 90 8.80 -2.72 9.04
CA ASN A 90 9.38 -1.56 8.37
C ASN A 90 9.11 -0.21 9.08
N LEU A 91 9.05 -0.23 10.40
CA LEU A 91 8.68 0.96 11.20
C LEU A 91 9.71 2.08 11.11
N GLU A 92 10.99 1.74 10.88
CA GLU A 92 12.04 2.75 10.70
C GLU A 92 11.84 3.55 9.42
N ALA A 93 11.53 2.90 8.30
CA ALA A 93 11.21 3.59 7.06
C ALA A 93 10.00 4.53 7.22
N HIS A 94 8.96 4.07 7.96
CA HIS A 94 7.81 4.92 8.25
C HIS A 94 8.21 6.16 9.08
N GLN A 95 9.02 5.99 10.11
CA GLN A 95 9.50 7.09 10.93
C GLN A 95 10.32 8.10 10.08
N ARG A 96 11.22 7.61 9.22
CA ARG A 96 12.02 8.44 8.31
C ARG A 96 11.13 9.19 7.31
N LEU A 97 10.14 8.50 6.71
CA LEU A 97 9.19 9.14 5.80
C LEU A 97 8.42 10.28 6.50
N ARG A 98 8.00 10.05 7.75
CA ARG A 98 7.36 11.06 8.57
C ARG A 98 8.27 12.27 8.80
N GLU A 99 9.53 12.06 9.13
CA GLU A 99 10.51 13.12 9.33
C GLU A 99 10.73 13.92 8.05
N ARG A 100 10.81 13.27 6.88
CA ARG A 100 10.88 13.95 5.58
C ARG A 100 9.63 14.80 5.31
N PHE A 101 8.45 14.28 5.61
CA PHE A 101 7.22 15.04 5.47
C PHE A 101 7.19 16.27 6.38
N MET A 102 7.58 16.12 7.65
CA MET A 102 7.65 17.25 8.58
C MET A 102 8.66 18.30 8.11
N SER A 103 9.79 17.90 7.55
CA SER A 103 10.77 18.82 6.96
C SER A 103 10.21 19.59 5.75
N LEU A 104 9.41 18.94 4.90
CA LEU A 104 8.71 19.63 3.81
C LEU A 104 7.71 20.65 4.34
N LEU A 105 6.94 20.32 5.37
CA LEU A 105 5.97 21.22 5.99
C LEU A 105 6.67 22.40 6.66
N ASP A 106 7.84 22.19 7.28
CA ASP A 106 8.67 23.28 7.81
C ASP A 106 9.12 24.23 6.69
N ALA A 107 9.62 23.69 5.59
CA ALA A 107 10.05 24.50 4.44
C ALA A 107 8.89 25.30 3.82
N MET A 108 7.66 24.77 3.92
CA MET A 108 6.43 25.43 3.48
C MET A 108 5.82 26.35 4.52
N HIS A 109 6.44 26.49 5.71
CA HIS A 109 5.93 27.26 6.84
C HIS A 109 4.56 26.82 7.37
N CYS A 110 4.24 25.52 7.24
CA CYS A 110 2.97 24.95 7.66
C CYS A 110 3.01 24.24 9.02
N ARG A 111 4.19 24.05 9.60
CA ARG A 111 4.37 23.19 10.78
C ARG A 111 3.58 23.58 12.03
N PRO A 112 3.37 24.86 12.37
CA PRO A 112 2.59 25.22 13.55
C PRO A 112 1.14 24.70 13.50
N ASP A 113 0.64 24.44 12.30
CA ASP A 113 -0.75 24.03 12.03
C ASP A 113 -0.90 22.56 11.69
N VAL A 114 0.09 21.72 12.04
CA VAL A 114 0.04 20.27 11.79
C VAL A 114 -0.57 19.55 12.98
N TYR A 115 -1.59 18.75 12.71
CA TYR A 115 -2.24 17.87 13.67
C TYR A 115 -2.04 16.42 13.23
N GLU A 116 -1.38 15.63 14.09
CA GLU A 116 -1.18 14.20 13.84
C GLU A 116 -2.43 13.43 14.29
N ASN A 117 -3.02 12.67 13.38
CA ASN A 117 -4.10 11.78 13.74
C ASN A 117 -3.56 10.59 14.55
N ARG A 118 -3.92 10.52 15.83
CA ARG A 118 -3.46 9.52 16.80
C ARG A 118 -4.54 8.52 17.18
N SER A 119 -5.79 8.77 16.83
CA SER A 119 -6.93 7.93 17.20
C SER A 119 -6.90 6.53 16.57
N TYR A 120 -6.18 6.39 15.46
CA TYR A 120 -5.92 5.10 14.88
C TYR A 120 -4.65 4.48 15.47
N ALA A 121 -4.81 3.66 16.52
CA ALA A 121 -3.75 2.81 17.08
C ALA A 121 -2.43 3.56 17.39
N GLY A 122 -2.50 4.74 18.01
CA GLY A 122 -1.31 5.50 18.40
C GLY A 122 -0.57 6.15 17.22
N GLY A 123 -1.31 6.66 16.24
CA GLY A 123 -0.75 7.36 15.07
C GLY A 123 -0.51 6.47 13.86
N ARG A 124 -0.97 5.22 13.91
CA ARG A 124 -0.94 4.28 12.78
C ARG A 124 -2.31 3.65 12.58
N LEU A 125 -2.68 3.48 11.31
CA LEU A 125 -3.89 2.77 10.98
C LEU A 125 -3.68 1.27 11.23
N GLY A 126 -4.50 0.67 12.09
CA GLY A 126 -4.47 -0.77 12.32
C GLY A 126 -4.95 -1.55 11.09
N ILE A 127 -4.61 -2.84 11.04
CA ILE A 127 -4.90 -3.70 9.88
C ILE A 127 -6.39 -3.73 9.50
N GLY A 128 -7.30 -3.60 10.46
CA GLY A 128 -8.74 -3.54 10.21
C GLY A 128 -9.22 -2.24 9.54
N GLY A 129 -8.41 -1.18 9.56
CA GLY A 129 -8.71 0.10 8.92
C GLY A 129 -8.04 0.28 7.56
N VAL A 130 -7.13 -0.61 7.18
CA VAL A 130 -6.42 -0.58 5.90
C VAL A 130 -7.16 -1.44 4.88
N ALA A 131 -7.40 -0.91 3.69
CA ALA A 131 -8.04 -1.65 2.59
C ALA A 131 -7.02 -2.30 1.63
N HIS A 132 -5.78 -2.47 2.06
CA HIS A 132 -4.68 -2.99 1.25
C HIS A 132 -4.14 -4.33 1.78
N GLN A 133 -4.98 -5.13 2.48
CA GLN A 133 -4.58 -6.45 2.94
C GLN A 133 -4.19 -7.32 1.74
N ASN A 134 -3.03 -7.99 1.87
CA ASN A 134 -2.48 -8.83 0.81
C ASN A 134 -1.49 -9.86 1.36
N GLY A 135 -0.90 -10.69 0.48
CA GLY A 135 0.23 -11.54 0.80
C GLY A 135 -0.10 -12.82 1.58
N THR A 136 -1.37 -13.21 1.71
CA THR A 136 -1.76 -14.42 2.47
C THR A 136 -1.44 -15.73 1.75
N ILE A 137 -1.29 -15.71 0.42
CA ILE A 137 -0.96 -16.88 -0.42
C ILE A 137 0.09 -16.43 -1.45
N ARG A 138 1.33 -16.24 -1.01
CA ARG A 138 2.39 -15.67 -1.83
C ARG A 138 2.80 -16.57 -2.99
N PHE A 139 3.13 -15.97 -4.13
CA PHE A 139 3.72 -16.67 -5.27
C PHE A 139 5.25 -16.72 -5.20
N GLY A 140 5.83 -17.69 -5.88
CA GLY A 140 7.29 -17.87 -5.95
C GLY A 140 7.67 -19.14 -6.70
N THR A 141 8.96 -19.34 -6.88
CA THR A 141 9.50 -20.51 -7.61
C THR A 141 9.67 -21.75 -6.74
N ASP A 142 9.78 -21.56 -5.42
CA ASP A 142 10.08 -22.63 -4.47
C ASP A 142 8.82 -22.98 -3.64
N PRO A 143 8.27 -24.21 -3.79
CA PRO A 143 7.10 -24.64 -3.02
C PRO A 143 7.35 -24.71 -1.50
N ALA A 144 8.59 -24.75 -1.05
CA ALA A 144 8.90 -24.71 0.37
C ALA A 144 8.69 -23.30 1.01
N THR A 145 8.68 -22.26 0.19
CA THR A 145 8.60 -20.86 0.64
C THR A 145 7.44 -20.07 0.04
N SER A 146 6.73 -20.64 -0.94
CA SER A 146 5.56 -20.03 -1.58
C SER A 146 4.45 -21.04 -1.77
N ALA A 147 3.21 -20.62 -1.66
CA ALA A 147 2.04 -21.47 -1.91
C ALA A 147 1.69 -21.54 -3.39
N LEU A 148 1.99 -20.49 -4.14
CA LEU A 148 1.70 -20.37 -5.57
C LEU A 148 2.98 -20.40 -6.38
N ASP A 149 2.91 -20.96 -7.59
CA ASP A 149 3.93 -20.80 -8.62
C ASP A 149 3.86 -19.39 -9.26
N LEU A 150 4.73 -19.13 -10.25
CA LEU A 150 4.78 -17.82 -10.91
C LEU A 150 3.53 -17.49 -11.73
N ASP A 151 2.71 -18.48 -12.06
CA ASP A 151 1.42 -18.30 -12.73
C ASP A 151 0.26 -18.12 -11.75
N CYS A 152 0.58 -17.98 -10.47
CA CYS A 152 -0.38 -17.89 -9.36
C CYS A 152 -1.30 -19.13 -9.25
N LYS A 153 -0.82 -20.30 -9.69
CA LYS A 153 -1.42 -21.60 -9.47
C LYS A 153 -0.84 -22.21 -8.19
N LEU A 154 -1.65 -22.88 -7.37
CA LEU A 154 -1.13 -23.65 -6.23
C LEU A 154 -0.10 -24.68 -6.71
N HIS A 155 1.03 -24.80 -6.00
CA HIS A 155 2.04 -25.82 -6.32
C HIS A 155 1.49 -27.22 -6.25
N ASP A 156 0.68 -27.53 -5.24
CA ASP A 156 0.21 -28.86 -4.93
C ASP A 156 -1.16 -29.21 -5.56
N VAL A 157 -1.82 -28.24 -6.21
CA VAL A 157 -3.17 -28.43 -6.78
C VAL A 157 -3.23 -27.88 -8.19
N ASP A 158 -3.61 -28.74 -9.13
CA ASP A 158 -3.51 -28.43 -10.54
C ASP A 158 -4.52 -27.44 -11.11
N ASN A 159 -5.63 -27.21 -10.44
CA ASN A 159 -6.77 -26.45 -10.97
C ASN A 159 -7.22 -25.29 -10.09
N VAL A 160 -6.35 -24.83 -9.15
CA VAL A 160 -6.63 -23.69 -8.27
C VAL A 160 -5.66 -22.57 -8.56
N TYR A 161 -6.20 -21.38 -8.83
CA TYR A 161 -5.47 -20.15 -9.12
C TYR A 161 -5.94 -19.04 -8.22
N VAL A 162 -5.04 -18.09 -7.93
CA VAL A 162 -5.32 -16.88 -7.15
C VAL A 162 -5.14 -15.65 -8.04
N ALA A 163 -6.16 -14.81 -8.14
CA ALA A 163 -6.18 -13.64 -9.01
C ALA A 163 -6.42 -12.32 -8.26
N ASP A 164 -6.40 -12.35 -6.94
CA ASP A 164 -6.56 -11.18 -6.06
C ASP A 164 -5.22 -10.74 -5.45
N SER A 165 -5.25 -9.83 -4.45
CA SER A 165 -4.04 -9.32 -3.80
C SER A 165 -3.29 -10.34 -2.93
N SER A 166 -3.83 -11.53 -2.71
CA SER A 166 -3.20 -12.54 -1.84
C SER A 166 -1.83 -13.02 -2.35
N PHE A 167 -1.57 -12.87 -3.66
CA PHE A 167 -0.31 -13.32 -4.29
C PHE A 167 0.91 -12.46 -3.92
N PHE A 168 0.74 -11.22 -3.47
CA PHE A 168 1.86 -10.32 -3.20
C PHE A 168 2.87 -10.90 -2.20
N VAL A 169 4.15 -10.65 -2.44
CA VAL A 169 5.24 -11.05 -1.53
C VAL A 169 5.50 -10.01 -0.45
N SER A 170 5.17 -8.75 -0.71
CA SER A 170 5.19 -7.63 0.25
C SER A 170 4.07 -6.66 -0.10
N SER A 171 3.64 -5.82 0.85
CA SER A 171 2.66 -4.78 0.58
C SER A 171 3.36 -3.52 0.11
N THR A 172 3.01 -3.05 -1.08
CA THR A 172 3.57 -1.81 -1.63
C THR A 172 3.09 -0.58 -0.87
N ALA A 173 3.88 0.49 -0.90
CA ALA A 173 3.51 1.77 -0.29
C ALA A 173 2.46 2.58 -1.09
N VAL A 174 1.97 2.06 -2.21
CA VAL A 174 0.95 2.69 -3.07
C VAL A 174 -0.25 1.78 -3.25
N ASN A 175 -1.36 2.34 -3.75
CA ASN A 175 -2.60 1.59 -3.96
C ASN A 175 -2.38 0.41 -4.92
N PRO A 176 -2.70 -0.85 -4.53
CA PRO A 176 -2.29 -2.04 -5.26
C PRO A 176 -3.21 -2.44 -6.42
N THR A 177 -4.38 -1.81 -6.59
CA THR A 177 -5.45 -2.28 -7.48
C THR A 177 -4.99 -2.45 -8.94
N LEU A 178 -4.20 -1.54 -9.48
CA LEU A 178 -3.72 -1.66 -10.86
C LEU A 178 -2.81 -2.89 -11.04
N THR A 179 -1.96 -3.18 -10.07
CA THR A 179 -1.11 -4.38 -10.08
C THR A 179 -1.94 -5.64 -9.93
N ILE A 180 -2.98 -5.63 -9.11
CA ILE A 180 -3.92 -6.75 -8.96
C ILE A 180 -4.59 -7.05 -10.29
N ILE A 181 -5.12 -6.04 -10.98
CA ILE A 181 -5.78 -6.20 -12.28
C ILE A 181 -4.79 -6.72 -13.33
N ALA A 182 -3.60 -6.15 -13.40
CA ALA A 182 -2.57 -6.60 -14.35
C ALA A 182 -2.19 -8.07 -14.11
N ASN A 183 -2.01 -8.47 -12.86
CA ASN A 183 -1.73 -9.86 -12.53
C ASN A 183 -2.92 -10.78 -12.82
N ALA A 184 -4.15 -10.37 -12.54
CA ALA A 184 -5.35 -11.14 -12.84
C ALA A 184 -5.49 -11.42 -14.35
N LEU A 185 -5.16 -10.44 -15.20
CA LEU A 185 -5.11 -10.64 -16.66
C LEU A 185 -4.03 -11.64 -17.06
N ARG A 186 -2.84 -11.57 -16.46
CA ARG A 186 -1.76 -12.52 -16.69
C ARG A 186 -2.16 -13.94 -16.28
N VAL A 187 -2.79 -14.10 -15.13
CA VAL A 187 -3.32 -15.40 -14.66
C VAL A 187 -4.38 -15.94 -15.61
N ALA A 188 -5.30 -15.09 -16.08
CA ALA A 188 -6.33 -15.48 -17.05
C ALA A 188 -5.71 -15.97 -18.37
N GLU A 189 -4.64 -15.31 -18.83
CA GLU A 189 -3.90 -15.73 -20.02
C GLU A 189 -3.25 -17.11 -19.83
N SER A 190 -2.58 -17.34 -18.70
CA SER A 190 -1.99 -18.63 -18.35
C SER A 190 -3.04 -19.74 -18.32
N ILE A 191 -4.21 -19.49 -17.73
CA ILE A 191 -5.33 -20.45 -17.71
C ILE A 191 -5.81 -20.75 -19.13
N ALA A 192 -5.99 -19.73 -19.98
CA ALA A 192 -6.47 -19.91 -21.34
C ALA A 192 -5.47 -20.71 -22.18
N GLN A 193 -4.17 -20.45 -22.07
CA GLN A 193 -3.12 -21.23 -22.73
C GLN A 193 -3.17 -22.70 -22.29
N ARG A 194 -3.32 -22.96 -21.00
CA ARG A 194 -3.45 -24.31 -20.46
C ARG A 194 -4.67 -25.06 -20.99
N LEU A 195 -5.77 -24.34 -21.24
CA LEU A 195 -6.99 -24.91 -21.83
C LEU A 195 -6.92 -25.00 -23.36
N GLY A 196 -5.77 -24.73 -23.99
CA GLY A 196 -5.61 -24.78 -25.44
C GLY A 196 -6.41 -23.71 -26.18
N ARG A 197 -6.77 -22.61 -25.50
CA ARG A 197 -7.49 -21.47 -26.10
C ARG A 197 -6.51 -20.37 -26.41
N SER A 198 -6.64 -19.78 -27.62
CA SER A 198 -5.91 -18.54 -27.95
C SER A 198 -6.50 -17.40 -27.13
N THR A 199 -5.68 -16.78 -26.31
CA THR A 199 -6.04 -15.56 -25.60
C THR A 199 -6.02 -14.38 -26.54
N LEU A 200 -6.93 -13.45 -26.32
CA LEU A 200 -7.05 -12.11 -26.85
C LEU A 200 -6.02 -11.80 -27.96
N GLY A 201 -6.48 -11.72 -29.22
CA GLY A 201 -5.62 -11.54 -30.38
C GLY A 201 -4.46 -10.61 -30.07
N ALA A 202 -3.26 -11.02 -30.45
CA ALA A 202 -2.03 -10.34 -30.15
C ALA A 202 -2.18 -8.84 -30.41
N GLN A 203 -2.47 -8.08 -29.37
CA GLN A 203 -2.28 -6.63 -29.46
C GLN A 203 -0.77 -6.44 -29.65
N PRO A 204 -0.34 -5.72 -30.70
CA PRO A 204 1.07 -5.40 -30.85
C PRO A 204 1.54 -4.79 -29.53
N ALA A 205 2.69 -5.27 -29.05
CA ALA A 205 3.32 -4.72 -27.85
C ALA A 205 3.25 -3.19 -27.94
N ALA A 206 2.70 -2.57 -26.91
CA ALA A 206 2.70 -1.10 -26.83
C ALA A 206 4.15 -0.65 -27.03
N PRO A 207 4.40 0.38 -27.84
CA PRO A 207 5.75 0.87 -28.06
C PRO A 207 6.38 1.10 -26.68
N GLY A 208 7.55 0.48 -26.46
CA GLY A 208 8.21 0.49 -25.18
C GLY A 208 8.29 1.91 -24.64
N LEU A 209 7.89 2.09 -23.40
CA LEU A 209 8.16 3.33 -22.68
C LEU A 209 9.66 3.62 -22.82
N PRO A 210 10.05 4.85 -23.13
CA PRO A 210 11.46 5.19 -23.22
C PRO A 210 12.13 4.82 -21.90
N VAL A 211 13.14 3.99 -21.96
CA VAL A 211 14.02 3.76 -20.82
C VAL A 211 14.60 5.12 -20.47
N LEU A 212 14.27 5.63 -19.29
CA LEU A 212 14.92 6.81 -18.75
C LEU A 212 16.39 6.44 -18.56
N THR A 213 17.22 6.73 -19.55
CA THR A 213 18.67 6.72 -19.39
C THR A 213 19.01 7.78 -18.37
N GLU A 214 19.75 7.39 -17.34
CA GLU A 214 20.31 8.29 -16.35
C GLU A 214 20.92 9.50 -17.06
N ALA A 215 20.39 10.69 -16.77
CA ALA A 215 21.03 11.92 -17.15
C ALA A 215 22.29 12.02 -16.30
N GLY A 216 23.44 11.82 -16.95
CA GLY A 216 24.75 11.91 -16.32
C GLY A 216 24.99 13.29 -15.72
N THR A 217 25.59 13.26 -14.53
CA THR A 217 26.33 14.30 -13.76
C THR A 217 25.70 15.66 -13.64
#